data_babd92453690aaf505a3c23fad70e2b0
#
_entry.id   babd92453690aaf505a3c23fad70e2b0
#
_cell.length_a   1.000
_cell.length_b   1.000
_cell.length_c   1.000
_cell.angle_alpha   90.00
_cell.angle_beta   90.00
_cell.angle_gamma   90.00
#
_symmetry.space_group_name_H-M   'P 1'
#
loop_
_entity.id
_entity.type
_entity.pdbx_description
1 polymer ?
#
loop_
_entity_poly.entity_id
_entity_poly.type
_entity_poly.pdbx_seq_one_letter_code
_entity_poly.pdbx_strand_id
1 'polypeptide(L)'
;MKKNPKGEVVFTAKGGAWFLIVVCAIILGIYGWIIVGRITGCVEVIGGDVLFYALMLFFFIIIGCLLFYNINMLKAKITIGPDGLVLDGAIDRTKRLWNPFHRNYIKSDLVVELPWWDIQHIEFNGPKPVVGNWALAMIPFISRVQIETKEHQRYEMNLSLFDMRVAKEINKYRYKHNIL
;
A
#
# COMPACT_ATOMS: atom_id res chain seq x y z
N MET A 1 -18.66 -4.77 3.29
CA MET A 1 -18.91 -3.40 2.82
C MET A 1 -19.96 -2.79 3.74
N LYS A 2 -19.58 -1.83 4.59
CA LYS A 2 -20.54 -1.14 5.47
C LYS A 2 -20.90 0.17 4.77
N LYS A 3 -22.17 0.36 4.41
CA LYS A 3 -22.70 1.68 4.03
C LYS A 3 -23.07 2.40 5.32
N ASN A 4 -22.53 3.58 5.48
CA ASN A 4 -22.93 4.49 6.55
C ASN A 4 -24.34 5.07 6.22
N PRO A 5 -25.15 5.49 7.20
CA PRO A 5 -26.48 6.09 6.93
C PRO A 5 -26.43 7.28 5.96
N LYS A 6 -25.28 7.93 5.78
CA LYS A 6 -25.03 8.99 4.78
C LYS A 6 -24.77 8.48 3.34
N GLY A 7 -24.89 7.17 3.07
CA GLY A 7 -24.60 6.60 1.75
C GLY A 7 -23.11 6.45 1.42
N GLU A 8 -22.23 6.70 2.39
CA GLU A 8 -20.78 6.59 2.25
C GLU A 8 -20.36 5.12 2.26
N VAL A 9 -19.39 4.80 1.41
CA VAL A 9 -18.73 3.48 1.34
C VAL A 9 -17.32 3.60 1.88
N VAL A 10 -17.01 2.79 2.88
CA VAL A 10 -15.70 2.79 3.54
C VAL A 10 -14.93 1.54 3.15
N PHE A 11 -13.72 1.75 2.67
CA PHE A 11 -12.74 0.72 2.37
C PHE A 11 -11.54 0.84 3.29
N THR A 12 -10.99 -0.29 3.72
CA THR A 12 -9.78 -0.34 4.56
C THR A 12 -8.79 -1.33 3.97
N ALA A 13 -7.51 -1.04 4.10
CA ALA A 13 -6.43 -1.94 3.70
C ALA A 13 -6.20 -3.08 4.71
N LYS A 14 -6.95 -3.10 5.83
CA LYS A 14 -6.73 -3.99 6.98
C LYS A 14 -6.56 -5.46 6.60
N GLY A 15 -7.46 -5.99 5.75
CA GLY A 15 -7.43 -7.41 5.39
C GLY A 15 -6.16 -7.82 4.65
N GLY A 16 -5.80 -7.05 3.61
CA GLY A 16 -4.58 -7.28 2.83
C GLY A 16 -3.32 -7.08 3.66
N ALA A 17 -3.26 -6.02 4.47
CA ALA A 17 -2.13 -5.73 5.32
C ALA A 17 -1.90 -6.83 6.38
N TRP A 18 -2.95 -7.31 7.05
CA TRP A 18 -2.84 -8.41 8.01
C TRP A 18 -2.35 -9.70 7.36
N PHE A 19 -2.88 -10.04 6.19
CA PHE A 19 -2.41 -11.21 5.44
C PHE A 19 -0.91 -11.15 5.18
N LEU A 20 -0.40 -10.01 4.66
CA LEU A 20 1.03 -9.85 4.38
C LEU A 20 1.88 -9.82 5.65
N ILE A 21 1.40 -9.26 6.76
CA ILE A 21 2.08 -9.30 8.05
C ILE A 21 2.27 -10.74 8.50
N VAL A 22 1.23 -11.56 8.41
CA VAL A 22 1.31 -12.99 8.79
C VAL A 22 2.30 -13.73 7.89
N VAL A 23 2.27 -13.49 6.57
CA VAL A 23 3.23 -14.09 5.63
C VAL A 23 4.66 -13.68 5.97
N CYS A 24 4.92 -12.40 6.20
CA CYS A 24 6.24 -11.91 6.62
C CYS A 24 6.70 -12.56 7.93
N ALA A 25 5.81 -12.70 8.91
CA ALA A 25 6.13 -13.33 10.20
C ALA A 25 6.49 -14.81 10.03
N ILE A 26 5.78 -15.56 9.17
CA ILE A 26 6.09 -16.95 8.86
C ILE A 26 7.47 -17.05 8.19
N ILE A 27 7.74 -16.19 7.21
CA ILE A 27 9.04 -16.18 6.52
C ILE A 27 10.16 -15.89 7.51
N LEU A 28 10.01 -14.86 8.38
CA LEU A 28 10.99 -14.55 9.41
C LEU A 28 11.19 -15.71 10.39
N GLY A 29 10.14 -16.43 10.73
CA GLY A 29 10.22 -17.65 11.55
C GLY A 29 11.06 -18.75 10.89
N ILE A 30 10.84 -18.99 9.59
CA ILE A 30 11.63 -19.96 8.80
C ILE A 30 13.09 -19.53 8.73
N TYR A 31 13.37 -18.25 8.47
CA TYR A 31 14.74 -17.73 8.46
C TYR A 31 15.41 -17.88 9.82
N GLY A 32 14.71 -17.55 10.91
CA GLY A 32 15.22 -17.74 12.27
C GLY A 32 15.58 -19.22 12.55
N TRP A 33 14.71 -20.14 12.13
CA TRP A 33 14.96 -21.57 12.28
C TRP A 33 16.20 -22.04 11.47
N ILE A 34 16.36 -21.56 10.22
CA ILE A 34 17.54 -21.90 9.39
C ILE A 34 18.82 -21.37 10.05
N ILE A 35 18.83 -20.14 10.56
CA ILE A 35 19.99 -19.53 11.23
C ILE A 35 20.36 -20.35 12.48
N VAL A 36 19.38 -20.68 13.32
CA VAL A 36 19.61 -21.51 14.52
C VAL A 36 20.11 -22.88 14.14
N GLY A 37 19.51 -23.54 13.13
CA GLY A 37 19.95 -24.83 12.63
C GLY A 37 21.40 -24.79 12.11
N ARG A 38 21.83 -23.69 11.49
CA ARG A 38 23.23 -23.51 11.06
C ARG A 38 24.19 -23.37 12.25
N ILE A 39 23.81 -22.55 13.25
CA ILE A 39 24.63 -22.36 14.45
C ILE A 39 24.78 -23.67 15.23
N THR A 40 23.72 -24.47 15.30
CA THR A 40 23.73 -25.76 16.01
C THR A 40 24.34 -26.93 15.20
N GLY A 41 24.75 -26.67 13.94
CA GLY A 41 25.30 -27.69 13.05
C GLY A 41 24.27 -28.66 12.45
N CYS A 42 22.98 -28.41 12.64
CA CYS A 42 21.89 -29.23 12.10
C CYS A 42 21.57 -28.96 10.62
N VAL A 43 22.06 -27.85 10.05
CA VAL A 43 21.84 -27.44 8.67
C VAL A 43 23.19 -27.19 7.99
N GLU A 44 23.50 -27.92 6.96
CA GLU A 44 24.65 -27.67 6.09
C GLU A 44 24.22 -26.75 4.94
N VAL A 45 25.03 -25.72 4.64
CA VAL A 45 24.79 -24.79 3.55
C VAL A 45 25.88 -24.91 2.51
N ILE A 46 25.48 -25.07 1.27
CA ILE A 46 26.38 -25.10 0.10
C ILE A 46 26.78 -23.64 -0.20
N GLY A 47 28.07 -23.36 -0.17
CA GLY A 47 28.60 -21.99 -0.34
C GLY A 47 29.19 -21.45 0.96
N GLY A 48 30.18 -20.61 0.92
CA GLY A 48 30.87 -20.11 2.13
C GLY A 48 29.91 -19.36 3.10
N ASP A 49 30.23 -19.44 4.40
CA ASP A 49 29.45 -18.84 5.48
C ASP A 49 29.19 -17.35 5.27
N VAL A 50 30.16 -16.61 4.73
CA VAL A 50 30.04 -15.16 4.48
C VAL A 50 28.92 -14.85 3.49
N LEU A 51 28.85 -15.59 2.38
CA LEU A 51 27.80 -15.39 1.37
C LEU A 51 26.43 -15.73 1.94
N PHE A 52 26.32 -16.80 2.71
CA PHE A 52 25.09 -17.21 3.36
C PHE A 52 24.56 -16.11 4.30
N TYR A 53 25.38 -15.62 5.22
CA TYR A 53 24.96 -14.58 6.16
C TYR A 53 24.68 -13.24 5.48
N ALA A 54 25.41 -12.89 4.43
CA ALA A 54 25.15 -11.69 3.64
C ALA A 54 23.76 -11.74 2.95
N LEU A 55 23.43 -12.88 2.34
CA LEU A 55 22.10 -13.09 1.73
C LEU A 55 20.99 -13.08 2.78
N MET A 56 21.20 -13.75 3.92
CA MET A 56 20.23 -13.73 5.02
C MET A 56 19.96 -12.32 5.53
N LEU A 57 21.01 -11.52 5.75
CA LEU A 57 20.88 -10.12 6.16
C LEU A 57 20.12 -9.29 5.13
N PHE A 58 20.45 -9.45 3.84
CA PHE A 58 19.77 -8.76 2.75
C PHE A 58 18.26 -9.05 2.73
N PHE A 59 17.87 -10.31 2.78
CA PHE A 59 16.47 -10.70 2.83
C PHE A 59 15.76 -10.25 4.10
N PHE A 60 16.45 -10.31 5.25
CA PHE A 60 15.92 -9.81 6.51
C PHE A 60 15.56 -8.32 6.45
N ILE A 61 16.43 -7.51 5.83
CA ILE A 61 16.18 -6.07 5.62
C ILE A 61 14.96 -5.88 4.72
N ILE A 62 14.86 -6.61 3.59
CA ILE A 62 13.71 -6.50 2.68
C ILE A 62 12.42 -6.86 3.39
N ILE A 63 12.38 -7.99 4.09
CA ILE A 63 11.18 -8.43 4.81
C ILE A 63 10.83 -7.45 5.94
N GLY A 64 11.81 -6.91 6.65
CA GLY A 64 11.62 -5.87 7.65
C GLY A 64 10.99 -4.61 7.08
N CYS A 65 11.48 -4.14 5.92
CA CYS A 65 10.89 -3.00 5.22
C CYS A 65 9.44 -3.27 4.77
N LEU A 66 9.17 -4.47 4.24
CA LEU A 66 7.82 -4.89 3.86
C LEU A 66 6.88 -4.94 5.07
N LEU A 67 7.35 -5.50 6.19
CA LEU A 67 6.59 -5.57 7.43
C LEU A 67 6.24 -4.18 7.95
N PHE A 68 7.23 -3.28 8.02
CA PHE A 68 7.04 -1.89 8.44
C PHE A 68 6.02 -1.17 7.55
N TYR A 69 6.12 -1.34 6.22
CA TYR A 69 5.16 -0.78 5.27
C TYR A 69 3.73 -1.28 5.54
N ASN A 70 3.55 -2.60 5.70
CA ASN A 70 2.23 -3.19 5.92
C ASN A 70 1.60 -2.76 7.25
N ILE A 71 2.41 -2.60 8.31
CA ILE A 71 1.94 -2.07 9.60
C ILE A 71 1.40 -0.64 9.44
N ASN A 72 2.10 0.21 8.67
CA ASN A 72 1.62 1.56 8.39
C ASN A 72 0.30 1.55 7.59
N MET A 73 0.16 0.61 6.66
CA MET A 73 -1.06 0.46 5.84
C MET A 73 -2.28 -0.06 6.62
N LEU A 74 -2.11 -0.61 7.84
CA LEU A 74 -3.25 -1.03 8.68
C LEU A 74 -4.21 0.12 9.02
N LYS A 75 -3.72 1.36 9.03
CA LYS A 75 -4.49 2.57 9.32
C LYS A 75 -5.12 3.17 8.07
N ALA A 76 -4.66 2.77 6.89
CA ALA A 76 -5.09 3.36 5.64
C ALA A 76 -6.58 3.08 5.37
N LYS A 77 -7.32 4.13 5.00
CA LYS A 77 -8.76 4.10 4.81
C LYS A 77 -9.16 5.03 3.66
N ILE A 78 -10.12 4.58 2.86
CA ILE A 78 -10.75 5.40 1.81
C ILE A 78 -12.24 5.44 2.09
N THR A 79 -12.79 6.64 2.22
CA THR A 79 -14.23 6.85 2.35
C THR A 79 -14.73 7.55 1.09
N ILE A 80 -15.70 6.95 0.41
CA ILE A 80 -16.29 7.47 -0.82
C ILE A 80 -17.74 7.78 -0.54
N GLY A 81 -18.11 9.04 -0.69
CA GLY A 81 -19.46 9.52 -0.43
C GLY A 81 -20.01 10.37 -1.58
N PRO A 82 -21.29 10.77 -1.47
CA PRO A 82 -21.92 11.65 -2.47
C PRO A 82 -21.24 13.02 -2.53
N ASP A 83 -20.68 13.52 -1.42
CA ASP A 83 -20.12 14.84 -1.30
C ASP A 83 -18.64 14.91 -1.69
N GLY A 84 -17.91 13.78 -1.58
CA GLY A 84 -16.48 13.75 -1.85
C GLY A 84 -15.81 12.43 -1.52
N LEU A 85 -14.50 12.50 -1.52
CA LEU A 85 -13.58 11.42 -1.25
C LEU A 85 -12.70 11.80 -0.05
N VAL A 86 -12.60 10.92 0.94
CA VAL A 86 -11.66 11.09 2.06
C VAL A 86 -10.60 10.02 1.96
N LEU A 87 -9.35 10.46 1.88
CA LEU A 87 -8.16 9.61 1.86
C LEU A 87 -7.45 9.73 3.21
N ASP A 88 -7.44 8.66 3.98
CA ASP A 88 -6.69 8.54 5.23
C ASP A 88 -5.48 7.65 4.98
N GLY A 89 -4.30 8.23 5.04
CA GLY A 89 -3.05 7.61 4.61
C GLY A 89 -2.59 8.01 3.21
N ALA A 90 -3.00 9.19 2.72
CA ALA A 90 -2.53 9.77 1.48
C ALA A 90 -1.10 10.33 1.60
N ILE A 91 -0.47 10.51 0.46
CA ILE A 91 0.83 11.15 0.29
C ILE A 91 0.63 12.44 -0.52
N ASP A 92 1.11 13.55 -0.01
CA ASP A 92 1.14 14.81 -0.76
C ASP A 92 2.28 14.79 -1.79
N ARG A 93 1.92 14.91 -3.07
CA ARG A 93 2.83 14.98 -4.22
C ARG A 93 2.89 16.36 -4.86
N THR A 94 2.24 17.34 -4.29
CA THR A 94 2.17 18.71 -4.82
C THR A 94 3.57 19.30 -4.98
N LYS A 95 4.44 19.08 -4.00
CA LYS A 95 5.84 19.46 -4.06
C LYS A 95 6.66 18.29 -4.59
N ARG A 96 7.22 18.44 -5.78
CA ARG A 96 8.16 17.47 -6.39
C ARG A 96 9.43 17.41 -5.53
N LEU A 97 9.42 16.52 -4.54
CA LEU A 97 10.59 16.30 -3.71
C LEU A 97 11.52 15.32 -4.43
N TRP A 98 12.72 15.79 -4.80
CA TRP A 98 13.76 14.99 -5.45
C TRP A 98 14.40 13.97 -4.49
N ASN A 99 14.11 14.05 -3.20
CA ASN A 99 14.69 13.17 -2.20
C ASN A 99 13.77 11.97 -1.91
N PRO A 100 14.11 10.75 -2.38
CA PRO A 100 13.31 9.54 -2.15
C PRO A 100 13.26 9.14 -0.66
N PHE A 101 14.15 9.66 0.17
CA PHE A 101 14.19 9.43 1.63
C PHE A 101 13.42 10.49 2.43
N HIS A 102 12.75 11.42 1.76
CA HIS A 102 11.96 12.41 2.46
C HIS A 102 10.81 11.73 3.22
N ARG A 103 10.56 12.20 4.44
CA ARG A 103 9.56 11.64 5.38
C ARG A 103 8.18 11.43 4.73
N ASN A 104 7.76 12.31 3.82
CA ASN A 104 6.48 12.22 3.13
C ASN A 104 6.40 11.06 2.11
N TYR A 105 7.54 10.47 1.70
CA TYR A 105 7.57 9.27 0.87
C TYR A 105 7.36 7.98 1.67
N ILE A 106 7.71 8.02 2.96
CA ILE A 106 7.70 6.84 3.82
C ILE A 106 6.44 6.81 4.70
N LYS A 107 5.90 7.98 5.04
CA LYS A 107 4.80 8.11 5.98
C LYS A 107 3.54 8.61 5.27
N SER A 108 2.65 7.68 4.96
CA SER A 108 1.30 7.98 4.50
C SER A 108 0.39 8.14 5.72
N ASP A 109 0.41 9.32 6.34
CA ASP A 109 -0.41 9.65 7.52
C ASP A 109 -1.30 10.88 7.29
N LEU A 110 -1.35 11.37 6.06
CA LEU A 110 -2.16 12.52 5.71
C LEU A 110 -3.62 12.11 5.54
N VAL A 111 -4.50 12.82 6.23
CA VAL A 111 -5.95 12.74 6.00
C VAL A 111 -6.33 13.90 5.10
N VAL A 112 -6.87 13.59 3.92
CA VAL A 112 -7.29 14.59 2.93
C VAL A 112 -8.76 14.39 2.61
N GLU A 113 -9.52 15.47 2.73
CA GLU A 113 -10.92 15.52 2.32
C GLU A 113 -11.02 16.26 0.99
N LEU A 114 -11.51 15.57 -0.03
CA LEU A 114 -11.57 16.05 -1.41
C LEU A 114 -13.03 16.07 -1.86
N PRO A 115 -13.71 17.21 -1.83
CA PRO A 115 -15.04 17.31 -2.40
C PRO A 115 -14.99 17.14 -3.92
N TRP A 116 -15.99 16.47 -4.53
CA TRP A 116 -15.98 16.15 -5.96
C TRP A 116 -15.85 17.38 -6.85
N TRP A 117 -16.38 18.52 -6.42
CA TRP A 117 -16.29 19.77 -7.18
C TRP A 117 -14.88 20.36 -7.24
N ASP A 118 -14.00 20.00 -6.32
CA ASP A 118 -12.60 20.46 -6.28
C ASP A 118 -11.65 19.55 -7.07
N ILE A 119 -12.03 18.31 -7.33
CA ILE A 119 -11.21 17.37 -8.06
C ILE A 119 -11.26 17.72 -9.55
N GLN A 120 -10.07 17.91 -10.14
CA GLN A 120 -9.89 18.14 -11.58
C GLN A 120 -9.61 16.85 -12.34
N HIS A 121 -8.74 15.99 -11.80
CA HIS A 121 -8.29 14.79 -12.47
C HIS A 121 -8.09 13.64 -11.49
N ILE A 122 -8.45 12.41 -11.94
CA ILE A 122 -8.19 11.17 -11.21
C ILE A 122 -7.54 10.19 -12.16
N GLU A 123 -6.36 9.73 -11.80
CA GLU A 123 -5.60 8.75 -12.56
C GLU A 123 -5.33 7.50 -11.71
N PHE A 124 -5.56 6.33 -12.33
CA PHE A 124 -5.19 5.04 -11.74
C PHE A 124 -3.94 4.52 -12.40
N ASN A 125 -2.83 4.54 -11.68
CA ASN A 125 -1.54 4.06 -12.16
C ASN A 125 -1.25 2.66 -11.62
N GLY A 126 -0.74 1.80 -12.50
CA GLY A 126 -0.37 0.42 -12.19
C GLY A 126 -1.19 -0.60 -12.97
N PRO A 127 -0.78 -1.88 -12.96
CA PRO A 127 -1.54 -2.94 -13.59
C PRO A 127 -2.93 -3.01 -12.95
N LYS A 128 -3.95 -3.11 -13.79
CA LYS A 128 -5.31 -3.40 -13.29
C LYS A 128 -5.22 -4.63 -12.39
N PRO A 129 -5.75 -4.58 -11.16
CA PRO A 129 -5.73 -5.73 -10.28
C PRO A 129 -6.45 -6.88 -10.99
N VAL A 130 -5.68 -7.83 -11.49
CA VAL A 130 -6.23 -9.06 -12.07
C VAL A 130 -6.53 -9.99 -10.93
N VAL A 131 -7.80 -10.39 -10.80
CA VAL A 131 -8.26 -11.36 -9.82
C VAL A 131 -7.36 -12.61 -9.91
N GLY A 132 -6.72 -12.98 -8.80
CA GLY A 132 -5.91 -14.19 -8.71
C GLY A 132 -4.41 -14.00 -8.86
N ASN A 133 -3.91 -12.82 -9.15
CA ASN A 133 -2.47 -12.61 -9.27
C ASN A 133 -1.83 -12.15 -7.93
N TRP A 134 -1.71 -13.08 -6.99
CA TRP A 134 -1.15 -12.90 -5.65
C TRP A 134 0.30 -12.35 -5.67
N ALA A 135 1.06 -12.68 -6.72
CA ALA A 135 2.43 -12.20 -6.87
C ALA A 135 2.49 -10.66 -7.03
N LEU A 136 1.51 -10.07 -7.71
CA LEU A 136 1.43 -8.62 -7.89
C LEU A 136 0.95 -7.90 -6.61
N ALA A 137 0.18 -8.55 -5.76
CA ALA A 137 -0.22 -7.99 -4.46
C ALA A 137 0.96 -7.88 -3.47
N MET A 138 2.02 -8.67 -3.69
CA MET A 138 3.22 -8.63 -2.84
C MET A 138 4.16 -7.46 -3.16
N ILE A 139 4.03 -6.82 -4.34
CA ILE A 139 4.87 -5.69 -4.69
C ILE A 139 4.15 -4.40 -4.25
N PRO A 140 4.58 -3.76 -3.16
CA PRO A 140 4.04 -2.46 -2.76
C PRO A 140 4.26 -1.47 -3.90
N PHE A 141 3.30 -0.57 -4.16
CA PHE A 141 3.34 0.49 -5.17
C PHE A 141 2.88 0.15 -6.60
N ILE A 142 2.39 -1.06 -6.87
CA ILE A 142 1.93 -1.42 -8.22
C ILE A 142 0.62 -0.74 -8.59
N SER A 143 -0.32 -0.62 -7.66
CA SER A 143 -1.62 0.01 -7.90
C SER A 143 -1.78 1.24 -7.02
N ARG A 144 -1.99 2.39 -7.62
CA ARG A 144 -2.18 3.66 -6.92
C ARG A 144 -3.21 4.52 -7.62
N VAL A 145 -3.89 5.35 -6.84
CA VAL A 145 -4.70 6.44 -7.35
C VAL A 145 -3.96 7.76 -7.12
N GLN A 146 -3.91 8.58 -8.15
CA GLN A 146 -3.45 9.96 -8.09
C GLN A 146 -4.63 10.88 -8.35
N ILE A 147 -4.76 11.90 -7.51
CA ILE A 147 -5.85 12.85 -7.56
C ILE A 147 -5.23 14.24 -7.62
N GLU A 148 -5.63 14.99 -8.63
CA GLU A 148 -5.25 16.39 -8.79
C GLU A 148 -6.47 17.28 -8.54
N THR A 149 -6.31 18.29 -7.69
CA THR A 149 -7.35 19.29 -7.41
C THR A 149 -7.26 20.45 -8.42
N LYS A 150 -8.28 21.28 -8.47
CA LYS A 150 -8.29 22.50 -9.30
C LYS A 150 -7.21 23.50 -8.91
N GLU A 151 -6.74 23.46 -7.67
CA GLU A 151 -5.61 24.24 -7.17
C GLU A 151 -4.25 23.59 -7.50
N HIS A 152 -4.21 22.56 -8.37
CA HIS A 152 -3.02 21.80 -8.73
C HIS A 152 -2.34 21.09 -7.56
N GLN A 153 -3.02 20.86 -6.48
CA GLN A 153 -2.56 19.98 -5.42
C GLN A 153 -2.66 18.52 -5.89
N ARG A 154 -1.65 17.71 -5.58
CA ARG A 154 -1.58 16.31 -6.01
C ARG A 154 -1.47 15.38 -4.81
N TYR A 155 -2.40 14.46 -4.74
CA TYR A 155 -2.44 13.44 -3.70
C TYR A 155 -2.32 12.06 -4.31
N GLU A 156 -1.57 11.19 -3.65
CA GLU A 156 -1.38 9.81 -4.08
C GLU A 156 -1.74 8.85 -2.94
N MET A 157 -2.40 7.76 -3.27
CA MET A 157 -2.68 6.69 -2.33
C MET A 157 -2.45 5.34 -2.97
N ASN A 158 -1.80 4.44 -2.25
CA ASN A 158 -1.59 3.07 -2.69
C ASN A 158 -2.86 2.25 -2.50
N LEU A 159 -3.29 1.58 -3.57
CA LEU A 159 -4.49 0.75 -3.60
C LEU A 159 -4.19 -0.75 -3.54
N SER A 160 -2.94 -1.18 -3.54
CA SER A 160 -2.56 -2.60 -3.68
C SER A 160 -3.15 -3.52 -2.60
N LEU A 161 -3.42 -2.99 -1.42
CA LEU A 161 -3.98 -3.73 -0.28
C LEU A 161 -5.48 -3.51 -0.08
N PHE A 162 -6.09 -2.68 -0.91
CA PHE A 162 -7.52 -2.42 -0.86
C PHE A 162 -8.31 -3.38 -1.75
N ASP A 163 -9.62 -3.48 -1.47
CA ASP A 163 -10.56 -4.18 -2.34
C ASP A 163 -10.63 -3.51 -3.72
N MET A 164 -10.60 -4.31 -4.79
CA MET A 164 -10.68 -3.82 -6.18
C MET A 164 -11.93 -2.98 -6.47
N ARG A 165 -12.97 -3.12 -5.66
CA ARG A 165 -14.18 -2.32 -5.75
C ARG A 165 -13.96 -0.84 -5.48
N VAL A 166 -12.85 -0.46 -4.81
CA VAL A 166 -12.47 0.95 -4.59
C VAL A 166 -12.40 1.72 -5.90
N ALA A 167 -11.64 1.20 -6.86
CA ALA A 167 -11.50 1.85 -8.17
C ALA A 167 -12.84 1.96 -8.91
N LYS A 168 -13.69 0.93 -8.80
CA LYS A 168 -15.04 0.93 -9.40
C LYS A 168 -15.93 2.00 -8.78
N GLU A 169 -15.92 2.13 -7.45
CA GLU A 169 -16.73 3.15 -6.76
C GLU A 169 -16.23 4.56 -7.04
N ILE A 170 -14.92 4.80 -7.04
CA ILE A 170 -14.35 6.10 -7.42
C ILE A 170 -14.76 6.46 -8.84
N ASN A 171 -14.61 5.54 -9.81
CA ASN A 171 -15.00 5.78 -11.20
C ASN A 171 -16.48 6.10 -11.36
N LYS A 172 -17.37 5.48 -10.58
CA LYS A 172 -18.80 5.77 -10.60
C LYS A 172 -19.09 7.25 -10.30
N TYR A 173 -18.42 7.82 -9.29
CA TYR A 173 -18.57 9.23 -8.94
C TYR A 173 -17.83 10.14 -9.92
N ARG A 174 -16.64 9.71 -10.41
CA ARG A 174 -15.89 10.40 -11.46
C ARG A 174 -16.76 10.68 -12.68
N TYR A 175 -17.46 9.65 -13.19
CA TYR A 175 -18.38 9.82 -14.33
C TYR A 175 -19.58 10.70 -14.00
N LYS A 176 -20.15 10.57 -12.78
CA LYS A 176 -21.27 11.39 -12.35
C LYS A 176 -20.95 12.89 -12.29
N HIS A 177 -19.71 13.25 -11.96
CA HIS A 177 -19.25 14.62 -11.80
C HIS A 177 -18.42 15.13 -12.98
N ASN A 178 -18.34 14.39 -14.09
CA ASN A 178 -17.56 14.74 -15.30
C ASN A 178 -16.10 15.08 -15.01
N ILE A 179 -15.46 14.36 -14.08
CA ILE A 179 -14.05 14.52 -13.73
C ILE A 179 -13.20 13.78 -14.75
N LEU A 180 -12.12 14.39 -15.27
CA LEU A 180 -11.19 13.84 -16.25
C LEU A 180 -10.24 12.80 -15.67
#